data_36e72c2992c4227e121a97d70366a9e2
#
_entry.id   36e72c2992c4227e121a97d70366a9e2
#
_cell.length_a   1.000
_cell.length_b   1.000
_cell.length_c   1.000
_cell.angle_alpha   90.00
_cell.angle_beta   90.00
_cell.angle_gamma   90.00
#
_symmetry.space_group_name_H-M   'P 1'
#
loop_
_entity.id
_entity.type
_entity.pdbx_description
1 polymer ?
#
loop_
_entity_poly.entity_id
_entity_poly.type
_entity_poly.pdbx_seq_one_letter_code
_entity_poly.pdbx_strand_id
1 'polypeptide(L)'
;GQLIASAVVWAFIYWVKPLGDHMTFTIVNPFIKDSYLYIGAIAMFIFIALVMVGSSNAVNITDGLDGLVIVPVMIVALVLGIVSYVTGNTIWSKYLNLYYIHGVGELTVYLSTMIGAGLGFLWYNFYPAQIFMGDTGSLTLGGVLATVAIFLKQELLLAIVGIVFVIEALSVIIQVWSFKKRGKRVFAMAPIHHHFELQGMPETKVTARFWIITLMFAILGILILKLR
;
A
#
# COMPACT_ATOMS: atom_id res chain seq x y z
N GLY A 1 -3.13 7.92 17.10
CA GLY A 1 -2.48 6.63 16.83
C GLY A 1 -1.52 6.71 15.64
N GLN A 2 -2.02 7.00 14.43
CA GLN A 2 -1.24 6.94 13.16
C GLN A 2 0.00 7.85 13.16
N LEU A 3 -0.09 9.09 13.64
CA LEU A 3 1.07 10.00 13.74
C LEU A 3 2.10 9.52 14.75
N ILE A 4 1.68 8.90 15.84
CA ILE A 4 2.60 8.29 16.83
C ILE A 4 3.32 7.12 16.18
N ALA A 5 2.62 6.23 15.48
CA ALA A 5 3.23 5.13 14.74
C ALA A 5 4.24 5.64 13.69
N SER A 6 3.88 6.70 12.95
CA SER A 6 4.79 7.34 11.98
C SER A 6 6.05 7.90 12.65
N ALA A 7 5.90 8.51 13.82
CA ALA A 7 7.03 9.03 14.59
C ALA A 7 7.94 7.90 15.10
N VAL A 8 7.37 6.77 15.53
CA VAL A 8 8.14 5.57 15.94
C VAL A 8 8.93 5.00 14.76
N VAL A 9 8.29 4.83 13.59
CA VAL A 9 8.96 4.33 12.38
C VAL A 9 10.07 5.28 11.95
N TRP A 10 9.82 6.60 11.94
CA TRP A 10 10.83 7.59 11.61
C TRP A 10 11.99 7.57 12.61
N ALA A 11 11.71 7.54 13.92
CA ALA A 11 12.73 7.47 14.95
C ALA A 11 13.59 6.20 14.82
N PHE A 12 12.97 5.06 14.54
CA PHE A 12 13.70 3.82 14.29
C PHE A 12 14.66 3.96 13.11
N ILE A 13 14.21 4.49 11.97
CA ILE A 13 15.04 4.70 10.78
C ILE A 13 16.15 5.71 11.07
N TYR A 14 15.85 6.77 11.81
CA TYR A 14 16.83 7.81 12.18
C TYR A 14 17.96 7.28 13.08
N TRP A 15 17.61 6.47 14.09
CA TRP A 15 18.57 5.97 15.07
C TRP A 15 19.31 4.71 14.62
N VAL A 16 18.60 3.77 14.01
CA VAL A 16 19.17 2.47 13.61
C VAL A 16 19.87 2.54 12.27
N LYS A 17 19.42 3.46 11.38
CA LYS A 17 19.96 3.66 10.01
C LYS A 17 20.15 2.34 9.25
N PRO A 18 19.14 1.49 9.19
CA PRO A 18 19.26 0.15 8.59
C PRO A 18 19.67 0.20 7.11
N LEU A 19 19.55 1.35 6.48
CA LEU A 19 19.85 1.62 5.07
C LEU A 19 21.17 2.36 4.86
N GLY A 20 21.92 2.62 5.95
CA GLY A 20 23.11 3.48 5.94
C GLY A 20 22.79 4.97 5.84
N ASP A 21 23.77 5.83 6.12
CA ASP A 21 23.56 7.29 6.22
C ASP A 21 23.02 7.92 4.95
N HIS A 22 23.51 7.50 3.78
CA HIS A 22 23.14 8.11 2.50
C HIS A 22 21.70 7.81 2.06
N MET A 23 21.18 6.60 2.38
CA MET A 23 19.86 6.17 1.95
C MET A 23 18.75 6.51 2.94
N THR A 24 19.10 6.83 4.18
CA THR A 24 18.13 7.04 5.27
C THR A 24 17.10 8.12 4.94
N PHE A 25 17.53 9.25 4.35
CA PHE A 25 16.67 10.41 4.05
C PHE A 25 16.44 10.64 2.55
N THR A 26 16.45 9.54 1.79
CA THR A 26 16.20 9.59 0.33
C THR A 26 14.90 8.91 -0.05
N ILE A 27 14.25 9.42 -1.07
CA ILE A 27 13.14 8.76 -1.78
C ILE A 27 13.74 8.13 -3.04
N VAL A 28 13.46 6.86 -3.26
CA VAL A 28 13.96 6.12 -4.43
C VAL A 28 12.93 6.16 -5.55
N ASN A 29 13.37 6.50 -6.76
CA ASN A 29 12.53 6.46 -7.95
C ASN A 29 12.42 5.02 -8.46
N PRO A 30 11.21 4.43 -8.56
CA PRO A 30 11.05 3.06 -9.05
C PRO A 30 11.25 2.92 -10.56
N PHE A 31 11.22 4.02 -11.33
CA PHE A 31 11.28 3.99 -12.79
C PHE A 31 12.68 4.20 -13.36
N ILE A 32 13.56 4.89 -12.64
CA ILE A 32 14.87 5.32 -13.14
C ILE A 32 15.95 4.76 -12.23
N LYS A 33 16.90 4.05 -12.84
CA LYS A 33 18.07 3.49 -12.15
C LYS A 33 18.91 4.61 -11.51
N ASP A 34 19.40 4.35 -10.29
CA ASP A 34 20.26 5.25 -9.52
C ASP A 34 19.67 6.66 -9.30
N SER A 35 18.36 6.79 -9.47
CA SER A 35 17.65 8.04 -9.23
C SER A 35 17.06 8.03 -7.81
N TYR A 36 17.57 8.94 -6.99
CA TYR A 36 17.08 9.14 -5.64
C TYR A 36 17.08 10.64 -5.29
N LEU A 37 16.09 11.04 -4.50
CA LEU A 37 15.93 12.41 -4.04
C LEU A 37 16.21 12.47 -2.55
N TYR A 38 17.28 13.18 -2.17
CA TYR A 38 17.57 13.48 -0.77
C TYR A 38 16.68 14.64 -0.30
N ILE A 39 15.92 14.43 0.75
CA ILE A 39 14.98 15.43 1.27
C ILE A 39 15.28 15.88 2.72
N GLY A 40 16.24 15.23 3.38
CA GLY A 40 16.61 15.54 4.76
C GLY A 40 15.63 14.97 5.80
N ALA A 41 16.01 15.04 7.07
CA ALA A 41 15.34 14.34 8.15
C ALA A 41 13.90 14.81 8.41
N ILE A 42 13.65 16.12 8.43
CA ILE A 42 12.33 16.70 8.71
C ILE A 42 11.36 16.39 7.57
N ALA A 43 11.77 16.61 6.32
CA ALA A 43 10.93 16.33 5.16
C ALA A 43 10.66 14.82 5.04
N MET A 44 11.62 13.95 5.39
CA MET A 44 11.42 12.51 5.46
C MET A 44 10.38 12.12 6.53
N PHE A 45 10.37 12.76 7.70
CA PHE A 45 9.31 12.55 8.69
C PHE A 45 7.93 12.87 8.13
N ILE A 46 7.79 14.05 7.49
CA ILE A 46 6.52 14.45 6.86
C ILE A 46 6.11 13.44 5.77
N PHE A 47 7.06 13.00 4.95
CA PHE A 47 6.80 12.02 3.89
C PHE A 47 6.36 10.66 4.46
N ILE A 48 7.06 10.14 5.47
CA ILE A 48 6.69 8.90 6.18
C ILE A 48 5.27 9.03 6.77
N ALA A 49 4.97 10.15 7.43
CA ALA A 49 3.65 10.40 7.99
C ALA A 49 2.56 10.42 6.90
N LEU A 50 2.82 11.06 5.75
CA LEU A 50 1.89 11.06 4.61
C LEU A 50 1.68 9.65 4.05
N VAL A 51 2.73 8.85 3.88
CA VAL A 51 2.62 7.48 3.37
C VAL A 51 1.85 6.60 4.35
N MET A 52 2.18 6.65 5.65
CA MET A 52 1.53 5.81 6.66
C MET A 52 0.08 6.20 6.89
N VAL A 53 -0.20 7.48 7.10
CA VAL A 53 -1.58 7.97 7.31
C VAL A 53 -2.40 7.78 6.04
N GLY A 54 -1.82 8.09 4.87
CA GLY A 54 -2.47 7.92 3.58
C GLY A 54 -2.84 6.47 3.29
N SER A 55 -1.88 5.54 3.41
CA SER A 55 -2.11 4.11 3.18
C SER A 55 -3.10 3.52 4.19
N SER A 56 -2.94 3.81 5.48
CA SER A 56 -3.82 3.34 6.53
C SER A 56 -5.29 3.75 6.27
N ASN A 57 -5.53 5.03 5.99
CA ASN A 57 -6.89 5.51 5.72
C ASN A 57 -7.41 5.06 4.34
N ALA A 58 -6.56 4.95 3.32
CA ALA A 58 -6.98 4.49 2.01
C ALA A 58 -7.47 3.03 2.05
N VAL A 59 -6.77 2.15 2.77
CA VAL A 59 -7.20 0.77 2.99
C VAL A 59 -8.51 0.73 3.79
N ASN A 60 -8.65 1.54 4.82
CA ASN A 60 -9.88 1.64 5.61
C ASN A 60 -11.08 2.13 4.79
N ILE A 61 -10.90 3.15 3.94
CA ILE A 61 -11.94 3.65 3.04
C ILE A 61 -12.36 2.58 2.03
N THR A 62 -11.46 1.70 1.63
CA THR A 62 -11.73 0.61 0.67
C THR A 62 -12.52 -0.54 1.30
N ASP A 63 -12.55 -0.67 2.62
CA ASP A 63 -13.24 -1.73 3.37
C ASP A 63 -14.76 -1.48 3.45
N GLY A 64 -15.40 -1.29 2.30
CA GLY A 64 -16.82 -0.96 2.19
C GLY A 64 -17.72 -2.06 1.61
N LEU A 65 -17.15 -3.12 1.02
CA LEU A 65 -17.86 -4.27 0.45
C LEU A 65 -17.25 -5.59 0.91
N ASP A 66 -18.06 -6.64 0.95
CA ASP A 66 -17.67 -7.99 1.36
C ASP A 66 -16.48 -8.49 0.53
N GLY A 67 -15.36 -8.80 1.21
CA GLY A 67 -14.13 -9.31 0.60
C GLY A 67 -13.34 -8.30 -0.24
N LEU A 68 -13.79 -7.06 -0.38
CA LEU A 68 -13.18 -6.09 -1.28
C LEU A 68 -11.73 -5.77 -0.89
N VAL A 69 -11.46 -5.47 0.37
CA VAL A 69 -10.18 -4.94 0.83
C VAL A 69 -9.10 -6.02 1.00
N ILE A 70 -9.49 -7.21 1.48
CA ILE A 70 -8.50 -8.21 1.92
C ILE A 70 -7.67 -8.78 0.77
N VAL A 71 -8.27 -9.01 -0.41
CA VAL A 71 -7.54 -9.54 -1.57
C VAL A 71 -6.53 -8.53 -2.13
N PRO A 72 -6.88 -7.25 -2.38
CA PRO A 72 -5.87 -6.23 -2.69
C PRO A 72 -4.74 -6.13 -1.66
N VAL A 73 -5.04 -6.20 -0.36
CA VAL A 73 -4.02 -6.21 0.70
C VAL A 73 -3.08 -7.40 0.55
N MET A 74 -3.60 -8.61 0.33
CA MET A 74 -2.78 -9.81 0.11
C MET A 74 -1.92 -9.71 -1.16
N ILE A 75 -2.45 -9.15 -2.25
CA ILE A 75 -1.70 -8.96 -3.50
C ILE A 75 -0.56 -7.96 -3.29
N VAL A 76 -0.81 -6.83 -2.63
CA VAL A 76 0.23 -5.84 -2.30
C VAL A 76 1.28 -6.46 -1.37
N ALA A 77 0.86 -7.21 -0.36
CA ALA A 77 1.75 -7.94 0.54
C ALA A 77 2.63 -8.96 -0.20
N LEU A 78 2.07 -9.66 -1.19
CA LEU A 78 2.83 -10.60 -2.02
C LEU A 78 3.94 -9.87 -2.81
N VAL A 79 3.62 -8.75 -3.44
CA VAL A 79 4.62 -7.95 -4.19
C VAL A 79 5.70 -7.43 -3.25
N LEU A 80 5.33 -6.84 -2.10
CA LEU A 80 6.31 -6.36 -1.12
C LEU A 80 7.12 -7.52 -0.53
N GLY A 81 6.54 -8.70 -0.36
CA GLY A 81 7.24 -9.92 0.07
C GLY A 81 8.30 -10.36 -0.94
N ILE A 82 7.97 -10.36 -2.23
CA ILE A 82 8.93 -10.64 -3.31
C ILE A 82 10.06 -9.60 -3.28
N VAL A 83 9.73 -8.32 -3.19
CA VAL A 83 10.72 -7.24 -3.11
C VAL A 83 11.61 -7.39 -1.89
N SER A 84 11.03 -7.70 -0.73
CA SER A 84 11.76 -7.95 0.52
C SER A 84 12.77 -9.09 0.39
N TYR A 85 12.34 -10.22 -0.17
CA TYR A 85 13.21 -11.36 -0.43
C TYR A 85 14.37 -11.00 -1.36
N VAL A 86 14.07 -10.30 -2.44
CA VAL A 86 15.07 -9.89 -3.45
C VAL A 86 16.05 -8.87 -2.87
N THR A 87 15.57 -7.83 -2.19
CA THR A 87 16.44 -6.78 -1.60
C THR A 87 17.23 -7.27 -0.40
N GLY A 88 16.75 -8.30 0.30
CA GLY A 88 17.47 -8.99 1.37
C GLY A 88 18.53 -9.99 0.89
N ASN A 89 18.63 -10.25 -0.42
CA ASN A 89 19.57 -11.20 -1.00
C ASN A 89 20.61 -10.47 -1.88
N THR A 90 21.90 -10.65 -1.60
CA THR A 90 22.99 -9.96 -2.30
C THR A 90 23.07 -10.28 -3.80
N ILE A 91 22.71 -11.50 -4.20
CA ILE A 91 22.77 -11.94 -5.61
C ILE A 91 21.60 -11.33 -6.40
N TRP A 92 20.39 -11.47 -5.87
CA TRP A 92 19.18 -11.00 -6.54
C TRP A 92 19.06 -9.47 -6.56
N SER A 93 19.47 -8.80 -5.48
CA SER A 93 19.49 -7.34 -5.44
C SER A 93 20.42 -6.77 -6.50
N LYS A 94 21.64 -7.35 -6.64
CA LYS A 94 22.58 -6.96 -7.67
C LYS A 94 22.06 -7.24 -9.10
N TYR A 95 21.43 -8.40 -9.32
CA TYR A 95 20.87 -8.77 -10.63
C TYR A 95 19.74 -7.83 -11.07
N LEU A 96 18.88 -7.38 -10.14
CA LEU A 96 17.77 -6.47 -10.43
C LEU A 96 18.12 -5.00 -10.23
N ASN A 97 19.38 -4.67 -9.93
CA ASN A 97 19.85 -3.31 -9.62
C ASN A 97 19.06 -2.64 -8.49
N LEU A 98 18.63 -3.44 -7.50
CA LEU A 98 18.01 -2.95 -6.27
C LEU A 98 19.05 -2.76 -5.18
N TYR A 99 18.76 -1.85 -4.25
CA TYR A 99 19.64 -1.70 -3.08
C TYR A 99 19.55 -2.93 -2.19
N TYR A 100 20.72 -3.49 -1.83
CA TYR A 100 20.77 -4.53 -0.81
C TYR A 100 20.53 -3.93 0.56
N ILE A 101 19.56 -4.47 1.29
CA ILE A 101 19.22 -4.05 2.64
C ILE A 101 19.36 -5.27 3.56
N HIS A 102 20.33 -5.20 4.48
CA HIS A 102 20.57 -6.31 5.38
C HIS A 102 19.38 -6.60 6.30
N GLY A 103 19.01 -7.87 6.43
CA GLY A 103 17.96 -8.33 7.34
C GLY A 103 16.52 -8.14 6.86
N VAL A 104 16.26 -7.36 5.79
CA VAL A 104 14.87 -7.15 5.35
C VAL A 104 14.21 -8.39 4.75
N GLY A 105 14.99 -9.41 4.35
CA GLY A 105 14.45 -10.69 3.89
C GLY A 105 13.49 -11.34 4.88
N GLU A 106 13.62 -11.09 6.18
CA GLU A 106 12.73 -11.59 7.23
C GLU A 106 11.31 -11.01 7.12
N LEU A 107 11.14 -9.82 6.52
CA LEU A 107 9.82 -9.25 6.25
C LEU A 107 9.01 -10.12 5.29
N THR A 108 9.67 -10.94 4.45
CA THR A 108 8.98 -11.91 3.59
C THR A 108 8.20 -12.93 4.42
N VAL A 109 8.76 -13.42 5.51
CA VAL A 109 8.06 -14.35 6.43
C VAL A 109 6.86 -13.66 7.06
N TYR A 110 7.05 -12.44 7.56
CA TYR A 110 5.97 -11.64 8.15
C TYR A 110 4.81 -11.41 7.14
N LEU A 111 5.14 -10.99 5.91
CA LEU A 111 4.13 -10.76 4.86
C LEU A 111 3.44 -12.06 4.43
N SER A 112 4.16 -13.19 4.41
CA SER A 112 3.58 -14.51 4.12
C SER A 112 2.58 -14.93 5.19
N THR A 113 2.86 -14.67 6.47
CA THR A 113 1.89 -14.94 7.56
C THR A 113 0.65 -14.05 7.44
N MET A 114 0.84 -12.78 7.03
CA MET A 114 -0.28 -11.87 6.77
C MET A 114 -1.17 -12.36 5.60
N ILE A 115 -0.55 -12.88 4.53
CA ILE A 115 -1.28 -13.48 3.40
C ILE A 115 -2.05 -14.73 3.88
N GLY A 116 -1.42 -15.61 4.65
CA GLY A 116 -2.07 -16.79 5.20
C GLY A 116 -3.26 -16.47 6.10
N ALA A 117 -3.11 -15.50 7.00
CA ALA A 117 -4.20 -15.00 7.84
C ALA A 117 -5.31 -14.35 7.00
N GLY A 118 -4.93 -13.59 5.94
CA GLY A 118 -5.87 -12.99 5.00
C GLY A 118 -6.70 -14.01 4.25
N LEU A 119 -6.12 -15.13 3.84
CA LEU A 119 -6.86 -16.24 3.19
C LEU A 119 -7.87 -16.85 4.16
N GLY A 120 -7.48 -17.09 5.42
CA GLY A 120 -8.40 -17.58 6.45
C GLY A 120 -9.54 -16.60 6.73
N PHE A 121 -9.22 -15.29 6.79
CA PHE A 121 -10.23 -14.25 6.95
C PHE A 121 -11.18 -14.18 5.75
N LEU A 122 -10.64 -14.21 4.51
CA LEU A 122 -11.42 -14.15 3.28
C LEU A 122 -12.45 -15.29 3.19
N TRP A 123 -12.13 -16.46 3.71
CA TRP A 123 -13.04 -17.60 3.73
C TRP A 123 -14.40 -17.28 4.35
N TYR A 124 -14.41 -16.41 5.37
CA TYR A 124 -15.62 -15.98 6.06
C TYR A 124 -16.09 -14.57 5.68
N ASN A 125 -15.20 -13.75 5.09
CA ASN A 125 -15.52 -12.38 4.69
C ASN A 125 -15.94 -12.26 3.21
N PHE A 126 -15.88 -13.37 2.43
CA PHE A 126 -16.41 -13.37 1.07
C PHE A 126 -17.94 -13.28 1.08
N TYR A 127 -18.50 -12.63 0.05
CA TYR A 127 -19.94 -12.39 -0.05
C TYR A 127 -20.77 -13.69 -0.06
N PRO A 128 -21.83 -13.83 0.72
CA PRO A 128 -22.25 -12.93 1.80
C PRO A 128 -21.37 -13.10 3.05
N ALA A 129 -20.79 -12.00 3.56
CA ALA A 129 -19.81 -12.07 4.64
C ALA A 129 -20.45 -12.49 5.97
N GLN A 130 -19.73 -13.36 6.70
CA GLN A 130 -20.07 -13.79 8.05
C GLN A 130 -19.31 -13.03 9.13
N ILE A 131 -18.16 -12.46 8.77
CA ILE A 131 -17.31 -11.64 9.65
C ILE A 131 -16.85 -10.37 8.92
N PHE A 132 -16.62 -9.30 9.67
CA PHE A 132 -16.17 -8.01 9.16
C PHE A 132 -14.86 -7.61 9.82
N MET A 133 -14.00 -6.90 9.09
CA MET A 133 -12.67 -6.50 9.55
C MET A 133 -12.72 -5.35 10.57
N GLY A 134 -13.52 -4.35 10.29
CA GLY A 134 -13.62 -3.11 11.07
C GLY A 134 -12.36 -2.25 10.99
N ASP A 135 -12.45 -1.05 11.54
CA ASP A 135 -11.39 -0.04 11.49
C ASP A 135 -10.06 -0.52 12.07
N THR A 136 -10.09 -1.32 13.14
CA THR A 136 -8.87 -1.83 13.77
C THR A 136 -8.05 -2.69 12.80
N GLY A 137 -8.72 -3.55 12.01
CA GLY A 137 -8.07 -4.41 11.03
C GLY A 137 -7.60 -3.62 9.82
N SER A 138 -8.50 -2.88 9.18
CA SER A 138 -8.19 -2.19 7.91
C SER A 138 -7.15 -1.08 8.07
N LEU A 139 -7.24 -0.25 9.13
CA LEU A 139 -6.22 0.76 9.44
C LEU A 139 -4.85 0.12 9.72
N THR A 140 -4.83 -1.00 10.45
CA THR A 140 -3.59 -1.71 10.76
C THR A 140 -2.95 -2.30 9.51
N LEU A 141 -3.72 -2.96 8.66
CA LEU A 141 -3.20 -3.55 7.41
C LEU A 141 -2.57 -2.49 6.50
N GLY A 142 -3.25 -1.35 6.32
CA GLY A 142 -2.70 -0.24 5.53
C GLY A 142 -1.43 0.35 6.16
N GLY A 143 -1.38 0.48 7.48
CA GLY A 143 -0.19 0.94 8.22
C GLY A 143 0.99 -0.03 8.11
N VAL A 144 0.74 -1.34 8.16
CA VAL A 144 1.76 -2.39 7.98
C VAL A 144 2.34 -2.34 6.58
N LEU A 145 1.50 -2.31 5.53
CA LEU A 145 1.98 -2.22 4.15
C LEU A 145 2.85 -0.97 3.93
N ALA A 146 2.44 0.17 4.49
CA ALA A 146 3.21 1.41 4.44
C ALA A 146 4.56 1.26 5.16
N THR A 147 4.58 0.69 6.36
CA THR A 147 5.81 0.49 7.15
C THR A 147 6.80 -0.39 6.41
N VAL A 148 6.34 -1.51 5.85
CA VAL A 148 7.18 -2.39 5.04
C VAL A 148 7.72 -1.68 3.81
N ALA A 149 6.87 -0.95 3.07
CA ALA A 149 7.31 -0.19 1.89
C ALA A 149 8.37 0.86 2.23
N ILE A 150 8.26 1.52 3.38
CA ILE A 150 9.24 2.49 3.89
C ILE A 150 10.57 1.80 4.20
N PHE A 151 10.56 0.63 4.86
CA PHE A 151 11.79 -0.13 5.14
C PHE A 151 12.46 -0.66 3.86
N LEU A 152 11.69 -0.97 2.83
CA LEU A 152 12.19 -1.42 1.54
C LEU A 152 12.56 -0.26 0.60
N LYS A 153 12.30 0.99 0.95
CA LYS A 153 12.43 2.17 0.07
C LYS A 153 11.57 2.04 -1.21
N GLN A 154 10.38 1.50 -1.05
CA GLN A 154 9.44 1.23 -2.14
C GLN A 154 8.11 1.98 -1.95
N GLU A 155 8.16 3.18 -1.36
CA GLU A 155 6.99 3.98 -1.04
C GLU A 155 6.19 4.36 -2.30
N LEU A 156 6.90 4.71 -3.39
CA LEU A 156 6.26 5.03 -4.66
C LEU A 156 5.71 3.78 -5.36
N LEU A 157 6.40 2.65 -5.22
CA LEU A 157 5.91 1.36 -5.73
C LEU A 157 4.62 0.94 -5.01
N LEU A 158 4.52 1.18 -3.69
CA LEU A 158 3.31 0.93 -2.91
C LEU A 158 2.10 1.65 -3.52
N ALA A 159 2.26 2.92 -3.93
CA ALA A 159 1.17 3.67 -4.56
C ALA A 159 0.74 3.08 -5.91
N ILE A 160 1.68 2.51 -6.67
CA ILE A 160 1.40 1.87 -7.96
C ILE A 160 0.67 0.54 -7.76
N VAL A 161 1.23 -0.35 -6.94
CA VAL A 161 0.66 -1.68 -6.69
C VAL A 161 -0.67 -1.57 -5.92
N GLY A 162 -0.76 -0.62 -5.01
CA GLY A 162 -1.96 -0.29 -4.23
C GLY A 162 -2.90 0.70 -4.92
N ILE A 163 -2.88 0.80 -6.25
CA ILE A 163 -3.64 1.80 -7.02
C ILE A 163 -5.13 1.84 -6.68
N VAL A 164 -5.72 0.70 -6.35
CA VAL A 164 -7.13 0.61 -5.95
C VAL A 164 -7.36 1.46 -4.70
N PHE A 165 -6.52 1.35 -3.68
CA PHE A 165 -6.61 2.16 -2.46
C PHE A 165 -6.44 3.65 -2.76
N VAL A 166 -5.51 3.99 -3.68
CA VAL A 166 -5.28 5.37 -4.10
C VAL A 166 -6.52 5.94 -4.80
N ILE A 167 -7.12 5.18 -5.73
CA ILE A 167 -8.33 5.61 -6.47
C ILE A 167 -9.51 5.79 -5.50
N GLU A 168 -9.70 4.88 -4.55
CA GLU A 168 -10.75 4.98 -3.53
C GLU A 168 -10.60 6.26 -2.70
N ALA A 169 -9.43 6.50 -2.14
CA ALA A 169 -9.16 7.70 -1.36
C ALA A 169 -9.30 9.00 -2.19
N LEU A 170 -8.75 9.01 -3.40
CA LEU A 170 -8.87 10.16 -4.30
C LEU A 170 -10.32 10.44 -4.70
N SER A 171 -11.13 9.41 -4.90
CA SER A 171 -12.55 9.59 -5.22
C SER A 171 -13.29 10.36 -4.13
N VAL A 172 -12.99 10.07 -2.86
CA VAL A 172 -13.56 10.79 -1.70
C VAL A 172 -13.06 12.23 -1.68
N ILE A 173 -11.75 12.44 -1.83
CA ILE A 173 -11.15 13.79 -1.83
C ILE A 173 -11.76 14.66 -2.94
N ILE A 174 -11.85 14.13 -4.16
CA ILE A 174 -12.41 14.84 -5.32
C ILE A 174 -13.89 15.15 -5.09
N GLN A 175 -14.67 14.18 -4.59
CA GLN A 175 -16.09 14.37 -4.28
C GLN A 175 -16.32 15.48 -3.27
N VAL A 176 -15.62 15.43 -2.13
CA VAL A 176 -15.73 16.42 -1.06
C VAL A 176 -15.31 17.81 -1.54
N TRP A 177 -14.19 17.89 -2.28
CA TRP A 177 -13.70 19.14 -2.83
C TRP A 177 -14.71 19.76 -3.83
N SER A 178 -15.22 18.96 -4.75
CA SER A 178 -16.19 19.43 -5.75
C SER A 178 -17.49 19.89 -5.10
N PHE A 179 -18.00 19.11 -4.12
CA PHE A 179 -19.22 19.45 -3.40
C PHE A 179 -19.08 20.75 -2.60
N LYS A 180 -17.96 20.91 -1.87
CA LYS A 180 -17.71 22.15 -1.10
C LYS A 180 -17.51 23.38 -2.01
N LYS A 181 -16.84 23.21 -3.16
CA LYS A 181 -16.51 24.36 -4.03
C LYS A 181 -17.59 24.70 -5.07
N ARG A 182 -18.30 23.69 -5.58
CA ARG A 182 -19.23 23.83 -6.71
C ARG A 182 -20.68 23.47 -6.37
N GLY A 183 -20.95 22.89 -5.18
CA GLY A 183 -22.25 22.34 -4.81
C GLY A 183 -22.69 21.14 -5.65
N LYS A 184 -21.78 20.54 -6.44
CA LYS A 184 -22.09 19.44 -7.37
C LYS A 184 -21.27 18.21 -7.06
N ARG A 185 -21.91 17.04 -7.16
CA ARG A 185 -21.25 15.74 -7.06
C ARG A 185 -20.53 15.40 -8.37
N VAL A 186 -19.32 14.82 -8.29
CA VAL A 186 -18.58 14.25 -9.42
C VAL A 186 -19.02 12.82 -9.66
N PHE A 187 -19.08 12.04 -8.59
CA PHE A 187 -19.53 10.64 -8.59
C PHE A 187 -20.94 10.56 -7.99
N ALA A 188 -21.71 9.55 -8.36
CA ALA A 188 -23.01 9.30 -7.77
C ALA A 188 -22.91 9.14 -6.24
N MET A 189 -21.85 8.42 -5.81
CA MET A 189 -21.45 8.27 -4.42
C MET A 189 -19.91 8.09 -4.37
N ALA A 190 -19.30 8.42 -3.25
CA ALA A 190 -17.89 8.13 -2.93
C ALA A 190 -17.84 7.44 -1.55
N PRO A 191 -16.93 6.48 -1.37
CA PRO A 191 -15.87 5.98 -2.27
C PRO A 191 -16.38 5.39 -3.59
N ILE A 192 -15.48 5.18 -4.58
CA ILE A 192 -15.88 4.89 -5.97
C ILE A 192 -16.53 3.51 -6.15
N HIS A 193 -16.30 2.54 -5.27
CA HIS A 193 -17.01 1.25 -5.30
C HIS A 193 -18.54 1.46 -5.21
N HIS A 194 -19.02 2.34 -4.34
CA HIS A 194 -20.44 2.68 -4.23
C HIS A 194 -21.00 3.38 -5.48
N HIS A 195 -20.17 4.09 -6.23
CA HIS A 195 -20.59 4.66 -7.51
C HIS A 195 -21.01 3.56 -8.49
N PHE A 196 -20.25 2.47 -8.57
CA PHE A 196 -20.57 1.34 -9.45
C PHE A 196 -21.78 0.55 -8.97
N GLU A 197 -21.99 0.40 -7.67
CA GLU A 197 -23.20 -0.23 -7.12
C GLU A 197 -24.44 0.58 -7.49
N LEU A 198 -24.41 1.92 -7.34
CA LEU A 198 -25.52 2.80 -7.71
C LEU A 198 -25.80 2.83 -9.22
N GLN A 199 -24.83 2.40 -10.05
CA GLN A 199 -25.04 2.16 -11.48
C GLN A 199 -25.65 0.78 -11.77
N GLY A 200 -26.02 -0.01 -10.75
CA GLY A 200 -26.64 -1.32 -10.89
C GLY A 200 -25.67 -2.49 -11.03
N MET A 201 -24.39 -2.29 -10.73
CA MET A 201 -23.43 -3.39 -10.74
C MET A 201 -23.52 -4.18 -9.43
N PRO A 202 -23.68 -5.52 -9.48
CA PRO A 202 -23.68 -6.35 -8.29
C PRO A 202 -22.38 -6.22 -7.50
N GLU A 203 -22.44 -6.24 -6.16
CA GLU A 203 -21.32 -6.13 -5.24
C GLU A 203 -20.17 -7.08 -5.57
N THR A 204 -20.48 -8.37 -5.77
CA THR A 204 -19.48 -9.38 -6.15
C THR A 204 -18.74 -9.07 -7.45
N LYS A 205 -19.42 -8.40 -8.39
CA LYS A 205 -18.79 -7.99 -9.65
C LYS A 205 -17.90 -6.76 -9.48
N VAL A 206 -18.27 -5.83 -8.61
CA VAL A 206 -17.41 -4.69 -8.23
C VAL A 206 -16.16 -5.23 -7.58
N THR A 207 -16.30 -6.05 -6.52
CA THR A 207 -15.21 -6.67 -5.78
C THR A 207 -14.24 -7.42 -6.70
N ALA A 208 -14.74 -8.31 -7.56
CA ALA A 208 -13.89 -9.06 -8.49
C ALA A 208 -13.12 -8.17 -9.47
N ARG A 209 -13.74 -7.09 -9.99
CA ARG A 209 -13.05 -6.15 -10.89
C ARG A 209 -11.93 -5.40 -10.19
N PHE A 210 -12.12 -5.02 -8.94
CA PHE A 210 -11.08 -4.37 -8.13
C PHE A 210 -9.91 -5.31 -7.85
N TRP A 211 -10.16 -6.60 -7.60
CA TRP A 211 -9.11 -7.61 -7.49
C TRP A 211 -8.30 -7.74 -8.78
N ILE A 212 -8.99 -7.80 -9.93
CA ILE A 212 -8.33 -7.89 -11.25
C ILE A 212 -7.46 -6.64 -11.49
N ILE A 213 -7.97 -5.44 -11.21
CA ILE A 213 -7.20 -4.19 -11.35
C ILE A 213 -5.95 -4.25 -10.45
N THR A 214 -6.10 -4.65 -9.18
CA THR A 214 -4.95 -4.78 -8.27
C THR A 214 -3.92 -5.77 -8.80
N LEU A 215 -4.35 -6.92 -9.31
CA LEU A 215 -3.45 -7.92 -9.90
C LEU A 215 -2.70 -7.38 -11.13
N MET A 216 -3.38 -6.63 -12.00
CA MET A 216 -2.75 -6.00 -13.17
C MET A 216 -1.65 -5.01 -12.74
N PHE A 217 -1.93 -4.18 -11.74
CA PHE A 217 -0.95 -3.23 -11.20
C PHE A 217 0.15 -3.89 -10.37
N ALA A 218 -0.11 -5.03 -9.75
CA ALA A 218 0.92 -5.85 -9.11
C ALA A 218 1.93 -6.39 -10.14
N ILE A 219 1.44 -6.93 -11.26
CA ILE A 219 2.28 -7.38 -12.38
C ILE A 219 3.08 -6.20 -12.93
N LEU A 220 2.44 -5.06 -13.17
CA LEU A 220 3.12 -3.84 -13.63
C LEU A 220 4.21 -3.39 -12.64
N GLY A 221 3.94 -3.42 -11.34
CA GLY A 221 4.91 -3.07 -10.31
C GLY A 221 6.15 -3.97 -10.33
N ILE A 222 5.97 -5.28 -10.50
CA ILE A 222 7.08 -6.23 -10.64
C ILE A 222 7.87 -5.97 -11.93
N LEU A 223 7.18 -5.68 -13.05
CA LEU A 223 7.82 -5.34 -14.32
C LEU A 223 8.67 -4.06 -14.21
N ILE A 224 8.18 -3.02 -13.54
CA ILE A 224 8.92 -1.77 -13.31
C ILE A 224 10.25 -2.06 -12.60
N LEU A 225 10.25 -2.93 -11.60
CA LEU A 225 11.48 -3.30 -10.88
C LEU A 225 12.51 -4.00 -11.78
N LYS A 226 12.07 -4.70 -12.82
CA LYS A 226 12.96 -5.38 -13.76
C LYS A 226 13.45 -4.47 -14.89
N LEU A 227 12.63 -3.50 -15.31
CA LEU A 227 12.95 -2.59 -16.43
C LEU A 227 13.85 -1.42 -16.01
N ARG A 228 14.02 -1.23 -14.74
CA ARG A 228 14.85 -0.18 -14.11
C ARG A 228 16.37 -0.31 -14.34
#